data_ff264a1452716a3b2bb91f5ae65b17ee
#
_entry.id   ff264a1452716a3b2bb91f5ae65b17ee
#
_cell.length_a   1.000
_cell.length_b   1.000
_cell.length_c   1.000
_cell.angle_alpha   90.00
_cell.angle_beta   90.00
_cell.angle_gamma   90.00
#
_symmetry.space_group_name_H-M   'P 1'
#
loop_
_entity.id
_entity.type
_entity.pdbx_description
1 polymer ?
#
loop_
_entity_poly.entity_id
_entity_poly.type
_entity_poly.pdbx_seq_one_letter_code
_entity_poly.pdbx_strand_id
1 'polypeptide(L)'
;DRLEMSIQQHRDEYVAIAKDIHAHPETGNNEYYASGLLTTLLEKHGFAVTVNVAGHETAFCAVKESGKPGPTIAYLAEYDALIDIGHACGHNLIGVTSIAAAIALSETLDRIGGKVVVLGTPAEEGGLRGKGGPNGNVKARFVEHGFLKDVDAALMIHPAGKTRLTGPSLANNHLYFHFYGKPSHAGSSPHKGVNALDALVLLYNGISVLRQQLPDGIRVHGIITNGGQAPNVIPEY
;
A
#
# COMPACT_ATOMS: atom_id res chain seq x y z
N ASP A 1 -1.35 -14.90 -28.84
CA ASP A 1 -0.33 -13.89 -28.54
C ASP A 1 0.77 -14.52 -27.68
N ARG A 2 2.06 -14.16 -27.93
CA ARG A 2 3.21 -14.72 -27.20
C ARG A 2 3.14 -14.42 -25.71
N LEU A 3 2.72 -13.20 -25.33
CA LEU A 3 2.55 -12.79 -23.93
C LEU A 3 1.46 -13.61 -23.24
N GLU A 4 0.34 -13.81 -23.90
CA GLU A 4 -0.76 -14.62 -23.40
C GLU A 4 -0.35 -16.09 -23.23
N MET A 5 0.39 -16.64 -24.18
CA MET A 5 0.92 -18.00 -24.09
C MET A 5 1.86 -18.17 -22.90
N SER A 6 2.76 -17.22 -22.66
CA SER A 6 3.65 -17.22 -21.50
C SER A 6 2.86 -17.22 -20.16
N ILE A 7 1.87 -16.34 -20.07
CA ILE A 7 1.00 -16.28 -18.87
C ILE A 7 0.24 -17.59 -18.66
N GLN A 8 -0.32 -18.17 -19.72
CA GLN A 8 -1.06 -19.44 -19.64
C GLN A 8 -0.16 -20.62 -19.25
N GLN A 9 1.08 -20.64 -19.74
CA GLN A 9 2.04 -21.69 -19.41
C GLN A 9 2.36 -21.75 -17.90
N HIS A 10 2.38 -20.62 -17.22
CA HIS A 10 2.71 -20.50 -15.79
C HIS A 10 1.47 -20.23 -14.91
N ARG A 11 0.26 -20.32 -15.48
CA ARG A 11 -0.99 -19.96 -14.81
C ARG A 11 -1.18 -20.63 -13.45
N ASP A 12 -0.92 -21.92 -13.36
CA ASP A 12 -1.17 -22.67 -12.13
C ASP A 12 -0.18 -22.28 -11.02
N GLU A 13 1.06 -21.95 -11.36
CA GLU A 13 2.05 -21.41 -10.44
C GLU A 13 1.62 -20.03 -9.93
N TYR A 14 1.20 -19.13 -10.81
CA TYR A 14 0.71 -17.81 -10.42
C TYR A 14 -0.51 -17.89 -9.50
N VAL A 15 -1.46 -18.76 -9.83
CA VAL A 15 -2.66 -18.97 -8.99
C VAL A 15 -2.28 -19.55 -7.62
N ALA A 16 -1.33 -20.47 -7.57
CA ALA A 16 -0.86 -21.05 -6.31
C ALA A 16 -0.21 -19.98 -5.41
N ILE A 17 0.68 -19.15 -5.97
CA ILE A 17 1.33 -18.07 -5.21
C ILE A 17 0.31 -17.02 -4.74
N ALA A 18 -0.65 -16.63 -5.57
CA ALA A 18 -1.69 -15.69 -5.17
C ALA A 18 -2.56 -16.20 -4.03
N LYS A 19 -2.90 -17.50 -4.03
CA LYS A 19 -3.62 -18.15 -2.94
C LYS A 19 -2.78 -18.29 -1.67
N ASP A 20 -1.50 -18.55 -1.83
CA ASP A 20 -0.57 -18.70 -0.71
C ASP A 20 -0.37 -17.36 0.02
N ILE A 21 -0.14 -16.26 -0.71
CA ILE A 21 -0.11 -14.91 -0.14
C ILE A 21 -1.43 -14.58 0.56
N HIS A 22 -2.56 -14.91 -0.07
CA HIS A 22 -3.89 -14.69 0.54
C HIS A 22 -4.06 -15.45 1.87
N ALA A 23 -3.51 -16.65 1.98
CA ALA A 23 -3.60 -17.48 3.19
C ALA A 23 -2.67 -17.00 4.31
N HIS A 24 -1.66 -16.18 3.99
CA HIS A 24 -0.68 -15.63 4.92
C HIS A 24 -0.68 -14.09 4.87
N PRO A 25 -1.78 -13.44 5.31
CA PRO A 25 -1.90 -12.00 5.21
C PRO A 25 -0.90 -11.28 6.13
N GLU A 26 -0.13 -10.38 5.56
CA GLU A 26 0.83 -9.55 6.27
C GLU A 26 0.50 -8.07 6.06
N THR A 27 0.51 -7.31 7.13
CA THR A 27 0.21 -5.86 7.08
C THR A 27 1.43 -5.05 6.68
N GLY A 28 1.19 -3.84 6.25
CA GLY A 28 2.20 -2.92 5.74
C GLY A 28 3.49 -2.84 6.56
N ASN A 29 4.64 -2.91 5.90
CA ASN A 29 6.01 -3.01 6.43
C ASN A 29 6.34 -4.34 7.16
N ASN A 30 5.47 -5.36 7.08
CA ASN A 30 5.73 -6.69 7.63
C ASN A 30 5.55 -7.79 6.58
N GLU A 31 5.50 -7.45 5.29
CA GLU A 31 5.21 -8.35 4.18
C GLU A 31 6.43 -9.18 3.76
N TYR A 32 7.11 -9.78 4.73
CA TYR A 32 8.34 -10.58 4.47
C TYR A 32 8.06 -11.85 3.70
N TYR A 33 6.97 -12.55 4.03
CA TYR A 33 6.57 -13.78 3.35
C TYR A 33 6.17 -13.51 1.90
N ALA A 34 5.26 -12.57 1.68
CA ALA A 34 4.80 -12.19 0.34
C ALA A 34 5.96 -11.67 -0.53
N SER A 35 6.78 -10.75 0.00
CA SER A 35 7.97 -10.24 -0.68
C SER A 35 8.94 -11.37 -1.06
N GLY A 36 9.18 -12.32 -0.14
CA GLY A 36 10.06 -13.48 -0.38
C GLY A 36 9.55 -14.39 -1.50
N LEU A 37 8.25 -14.70 -1.54
CA LEU A 37 7.66 -15.49 -2.63
C LEU A 37 7.77 -14.79 -3.98
N LEU A 38 7.45 -13.50 -4.03
CA LEU A 38 7.44 -12.71 -5.25
C LEU A 38 8.84 -12.50 -5.81
N THR A 39 9.83 -12.23 -4.95
CA THR A 39 11.24 -12.10 -5.37
C THR A 39 11.82 -13.42 -5.85
N THR A 40 11.53 -14.53 -5.17
CA THR A 40 11.95 -15.88 -5.60
C THR A 40 11.40 -16.21 -6.99
N LEU A 41 10.13 -15.88 -7.27
CA LEU A 41 9.54 -16.08 -8.58
C LEU A 41 10.27 -15.26 -9.66
N LEU A 42 10.60 -13.99 -9.38
CA LEU A 42 11.32 -13.12 -10.30
C LEU A 42 12.75 -13.64 -10.59
N GLU A 43 13.48 -14.05 -9.55
CA GLU A 43 14.82 -14.64 -9.69
C GLU A 43 14.80 -15.92 -10.55
N LYS A 44 13.82 -16.80 -10.34
CA LYS A 44 13.60 -18.01 -11.16
C LYS A 44 13.44 -17.68 -12.63
N HIS A 45 12.85 -16.52 -12.97
CA HIS A 45 12.67 -16.05 -14.34
C HIS A 45 13.80 -15.13 -14.83
N GLY A 46 14.92 -15.07 -14.11
CA GLY A 46 16.16 -14.40 -14.53
C GLY A 46 16.15 -12.89 -14.35
N PHE A 47 15.36 -12.36 -13.42
CA PHE A 47 15.45 -10.98 -12.96
C PHE A 47 16.58 -10.84 -11.93
N ALA A 48 17.34 -9.76 -12.01
CA ALA A 48 18.24 -9.33 -10.95
C ALA A 48 17.42 -8.59 -9.88
N VAL A 49 17.34 -9.14 -8.67
CA VAL A 49 16.50 -8.62 -7.58
C VAL A 49 17.36 -7.92 -6.54
N THR A 50 16.92 -6.74 -6.11
CA THR A 50 17.45 -5.99 -4.97
C THR A 50 16.32 -5.76 -3.98
N VAL A 51 16.45 -6.26 -2.77
CA VAL A 51 15.50 -6.06 -1.66
C VAL A 51 15.93 -4.93 -0.76
N ASN A 52 15.07 -4.51 0.17
CA ASN A 52 15.33 -3.42 1.12
C ASN A 52 15.68 -2.10 0.40
N VAL A 53 14.80 -1.66 -0.47
CA VAL A 53 14.95 -0.44 -1.26
C VAL A 53 14.00 0.66 -0.81
N ALA A 54 14.28 1.90 -1.19
CA ALA A 54 13.45 3.06 -0.90
C ALA A 54 13.13 3.28 0.59
N GLY A 55 13.96 2.70 1.49
CA GLY A 55 13.78 2.79 2.94
C GLY A 55 12.75 1.85 3.54
N HIS A 56 12.31 0.82 2.79
CA HIS A 56 11.40 -0.23 3.26
C HIS A 56 12.07 -1.60 3.12
N GLU A 57 12.15 -2.36 4.22
CA GLU A 57 12.81 -3.67 4.25
C GLU A 57 12.15 -4.69 3.32
N THR A 58 10.84 -4.63 3.19
CA THR A 58 10.04 -5.53 2.37
C THR A 58 9.86 -5.06 0.93
N ALA A 59 10.31 -3.84 0.58
CA ALA A 59 10.31 -3.35 -0.79
C ALA A 59 11.44 -3.97 -1.62
N PHE A 60 11.19 -4.16 -2.91
CA PHE A 60 12.20 -4.66 -3.85
C PHE A 60 12.14 -3.94 -5.19
N CYS A 61 13.26 -4.00 -5.90
CA CYS A 61 13.38 -3.64 -7.31
C CYS A 61 13.97 -4.84 -8.04
N ALA A 62 13.30 -5.32 -9.08
CA ALA A 62 13.77 -6.41 -9.92
C ALA A 62 13.90 -5.92 -11.37
N VAL A 63 15.01 -6.24 -12.01
CA VAL A 63 15.33 -5.77 -13.37
C VAL A 63 15.73 -6.94 -14.26
N LYS A 64 15.20 -6.95 -15.48
CA LYS A 64 15.68 -7.80 -16.55
C LYS A 64 15.85 -6.98 -17.82
N GLU A 65 17.02 -7.03 -18.44
CA GLU A 65 17.37 -6.20 -19.58
C GLU A 65 17.91 -7.03 -20.74
N SER A 66 17.73 -6.51 -21.95
CA SER A 66 18.18 -7.16 -23.18
C SER A 66 19.62 -6.87 -23.56
N GLY A 67 20.24 -5.84 -22.97
CA GLY A 67 21.51 -5.27 -23.41
C GLY A 67 21.41 -4.47 -24.74
N LYS A 68 20.19 -4.28 -25.28
CA LYS A 68 19.91 -3.52 -26.50
C LYS A 68 19.11 -2.27 -26.17
N PRO A 69 19.25 -1.18 -26.94
CA PRO A 69 18.37 -0.02 -26.80
C PRO A 69 16.91 -0.39 -26.94
N GLY A 70 16.06 0.27 -26.16
CA GLY A 70 14.61 0.05 -26.17
C GLY A 70 13.96 0.66 -24.92
N PRO A 71 12.64 0.55 -24.78
CA PRO A 71 11.91 1.16 -23.69
C PRO A 71 12.18 0.49 -22.33
N THR A 72 12.03 1.27 -21.27
CA THR A 72 11.98 0.79 -19.88
C THR A 72 10.52 0.74 -19.41
N ILE A 73 9.99 -0.45 -19.20
CA ILE A 73 8.62 -0.65 -18.73
C ILE A 73 8.65 -1.15 -17.29
N ALA A 74 7.99 -0.41 -16.40
CA ALA A 74 7.88 -0.78 -14.99
C ALA A 74 6.51 -1.39 -14.68
N TYR A 75 6.48 -2.40 -13.80
CA TYR A 75 5.29 -2.96 -13.20
C TYR A 75 5.31 -2.73 -11.70
N LEU A 76 4.21 -2.24 -11.13
CA LEU A 76 4.06 -2.01 -9.71
C LEU A 76 3.34 -3.21 -9.08
N ALA A 77 3.94 -3.80 -8.07
CA ALA A 77 3.43 -4.98 -7.38
C ALA A 77 3.13 -4.64 -5.91
N GLU A 78 1.86 -4.57 -5.54
CA GLU A 78 1.38 -4.44 -4.16
C GLU A 78 1.13 -5.84 -3.57
N TYR A 79 1.32 -6.01 -2.26
CA TYR A 79 1.16 -7.32 -1.59
C TYR A 79 0.85 -7.23 -0.10
N ASP A 80 0.57 -6.05 0.44
CA ASP A 80 0.14 -5.85 1.82
C ASP A 80 -1.33 -6.20 2.03
N ALA A 81 -1.69 -6.57 3.25
CA ALA A 81 -3.04 -6.88 3.68
C ALA A 81 -3.58 -5.81 4.63
N LEU A 82 -4.90 -5.72 4.71
CA LEU A 82 -5.61 -4.88 5.68
C LEU A 82 -5.55 -5.51 7.07
N ILE A 83 -5.43 -4.67 8.10
CA ILE A 83 -5.44 -5.08 9.51
C ILE A 83 -6.78 -5.76 9.82
N ASP A 84 -6.72 -6.95 10.43
CA ASP A 84 -7.88 -7.76 10.86
C ASP A 84 -8.84 -8.22 9.75
N ILE A 85 -8.61 -7.82 8.49
CA ILE A 85 -9.47 -8.13 7.35
C ILE A 85 -8.77 -9.04 6.33
N GLY A 86 -7.44 -9.01 6.28
CA GLY A 86 -6.64 -9.75 5.30
C GLY A 86 -6.65 -9.09 3.91
N HIS A 87 -6.52 -9.89 2.85
CA HIS A 87 -6.40 -9.41 1.47
C HIS A 87 -7.75 -9.00 0.84
N ALA A 88 -8.57 -8.21 1.55
CA ALA A 88 -9.87 -7.75 1.04
C ALA A 88 -9.75 -6.72 -0.11
N CYS A 89 -8.63 -6.00 -0.19
CA CYS A 89 -8.32 -5.11 -1.33
C CYS A 89 -7.78 -5.86 -2.56
N GLY A 90 -7.32 -7.10 -2.38
CA GLY A 90 -6.83 -7.95 -3.46
C GLY A 90 -5.37 -7.69 -3.85
N HIS A 91 -4.53 -7.14 -2.97
CA HIS A 91 -3.12 -6.88 -3.24
C HIS A 91 -2.33 -8.17 -3.53
N ASN A 92 -2.75 -9.32 -2.97
CA ASN A 92 -2.22 -10.63 -3.35
C ASN A 92 -2.35 -10.93 -4.85
N LEU A 93 -3.41 -10.42 -5.49
CA LEU A 93 -3.60 -10.53 -6.94
C LEU A 93 -2.76 -9.49 -7.69
N ILE A 94 -2.66 -8.25 -7.19
CA ILE A 94 -1.89 -7.18 -7.81
C ILE A 94 -0.41 -7.57 -7.91
N GLY A 95 0.16 -8.07 -6.83
CA GLY A 95 1.55 -8.53 -6.80
C GLY A 95 1.82 -9.57 -7.86
N VAL A 96 1.02 -10.62 -7.89
CA VAL A 96 1.23 -11.74 -8.83
C VAL A 96 0.93 -11.37 -10.27
N THR A 97 -0.13 -10.62 -10.56
CA THR A 97 -0.47 -10.22 -11.94
C THR A 97 0.56 -9.26 -12.54
N SER A 98 1.09 -8.34 -11.74
CA SER A 98 2.18 -7.45 -12.17
C SER A 98 3.45 -8.24 -12.52
N ILE A 99 3.82 -9.22 -11.70
CA ILE A 99 4.97 -10.09 -11.96
C ILE A 99 4.72 -10.99 -13.17
N ALA A 100 3.55 -11.59 -13.31
CA ALA A 100 3.20 -12.40 -14.47
C ALA A 100 3.31 -11.60 -15.79
N ALA A 101 2.81 -10.37 -15.80
CA ALA A 101 2.93 -9.47 -16.94
C ALA A 101 4.40 -9.09 -17.23
N ALA A 102 5.19 -8.81 -16.19
CA ALA A 102 6.60 -8.50 -16.30
C ALA A 102 7.41 -9.68 -16.86
N ILE A 103 7.18 -10.89 -16.38
CA ILE A 103 7.81 -12.13 -16.87
C ILE A 103 7.46 -12.31 -18.35
N ALA A 104 6.18 -12.27 -18.71
CA ALA A 104 5.74 -12.43 -20.10
C ALA A 104 6.38 -11.39 -21.04
N LEU A 105 6.40 -10.11 -20.65
CA LEU A 105 7.06 -9.07 -21.44
C LEU A 105 8.57 -9.32 -21.55
N SER A 106 9.21 -9.74 -20.47
CA SER A 106 10.66 -9.99 -20.45
C SER A 106 11.12 -11.06 -21.44
N GLU A 107 10.27 -12.01 -21.78
CA GLU A 107 10.54 -13.04 -22.80
C GLU A 107 10.55 -12.50 -24.24
N THR A 108 10.16 -11.26 -24.43
CA THR A 108 10.17 -10.58 -25.74
C THR A 108 11.32 -9.58 -25.90
N LEU A 109 12.13 -9.39 -24.87
CA LEU A 109 13.21 -8.41 -24.83
C LEU A 109 14.28 -8.63 -25.92
N ASP A 110 14.49 -9.86 -26.36
CA ASP A 110 15.36 -10.19 -27.49
C ASP A 110 14.94 -9.48 -28.80
N ARG A 111 13.64 -9.23 -28.96
CA ARG A 111 13.02 -8.61 -30.13
C ARG A 111 12.82 -7.11 -30.00
N ILE A 112 12.35 -6.66 -28.82
CA ILE A 112 11.96 -5.25 -28.61
C ILE A 112 13.09 -4.39 -28.03
N GLY A 113 14.12 -5.02 -27.45
CA GLY A 113 15.15 -4.29 -26.70
C GLY A 113 14.66 -3.75 -25.36
N GLY A 114 15.46 -2.91 -24.73
CA GLY A 114 15.11 -2.23 -23.48
C GLY A 114 15.16 -3.12 -22.24
N LYS A 115 14.38 -2.77 -21.24
CA LYS A 115 14.32 -3.48 -19.95
C LYS A 115 12.92 -3.49 -19.33
N VAL A 116 12.68 -4.51 -18.54
CA VAL A 116 11.50 -4.64 -17.68
C VAL A 116 11.93 -4.49 -16.23
N VAL A 117 11.21 -3.67 -15.50
CA VAL A 117 11.41 -3.38 -14.07
C VAL A 117 10.18 -3.80 -13.30
N VAL A 118 10.36 -4.45 -12.16
CA VAL A 118 9.28 -4.68 -11.19
C VAL A 118 9.62 -3.96 -9.89
N LEU A 119 8.71 -3.11 -9.44
CA LEU A 119 8.81 -2.41 -8.18
C LEU A 119 7.83 -3.02 -7.18
N GLY A 120 8.36 -3.73 -6.18
CA GLY A 120 7.58 -4.26 -5.07
C GLY A 120 7.24 -3.14 -4.10
N THR A 121 5.95 -2.82 -4.00
CA THR A 121 5.44 -1.64 -3.29
C THR A 121 4.64 -2.05 -2.06
N PRO A 122 5.31 -2.32 -0.89
CA PRO A 122 4.66 -2.67 0.37
C PRO A 122 3.92 -1.47 0.98
N ALA A 123 3.12 -1.74 2.02
CA ALA A 123 2.49 -0.75 2.88
C ALA A 123 1.64 0.30 2.13
N GLU A 124 0.93 -0.10 1.09
CA GLU A 124 0.03 0.77 0.34
C GLU A 124 -1.15 1.22 1.22
N GLU A 125 -1.73 0.29 1.98
CA GLU A 125 -2.83 0.54 2.93
C GLU A 125 -2.36 1.22 4.23
N GLY A 126 -1.08 1.48 4.35
CA GLY A 126 -0.44 1.99 5.56
C GLY A 126 -0.01 0.89 6.52
N GLY A 127 1.10 1.12 7.22
CA GLY A 127 1.61 0.22 8.25
C GLY A 127 0.91 0.42 9.60
N LEU A 128 1.06 -0.56 10.49
CA LEU A 128 0.65 -0.44 11.89
C LEU A 128 1.39 0.74 12.54
N ARG A 129 0.64 1.62 13.23
CA ARG A 129 1.23 2.71 14.01
C ARG A 129 2.29 2.17 14.98
N GLY A 130 3.49 2.72 14.89
CA GLY A 130 4.58 2.42 15.82
C GLY A 130 5.42 1.18 15.50
N LYS A 131 5.20 0.47 14.40
CA LYS A 131 6.12 -0.56 13.91
C LYS A 131 6.91 -0.01 12.71
N GLY A 132 8.22 0.01 12.89
CA GLY A 132 9.22 0.64 12.08
C GLY A 132 9.05 0.49 10.57
N GLY A 133 9.07 1.60 9.94
CA GLY A 133 9.04 1.85 8.52
C GLY A 133 8.50 3.25 8.30
N PRO A 134 8.92 3.95 7.26
CA PRO A 134 8.35 5.25 6.95
C PRO A 134 6.85 5.10 6.70
N ASN A 135 6.05 5.89 7.41
CA ASN A 135 4.61 5.94 7.18
C ASN A 135 4.31 6.32 5.74
N GLY A 136 3.46 5.53 5.09
CA GLY A 136 2.81 5.91 3.85
C GLY A 136 3.58 5.52 2.60
N ASN A 137 2.96 5.76 1.57
CA ASN A 137 3.14 5.59 0.14
C ASN A 137 4.59 5.31 -0.30
N VAL A 138 5.00 4.06 -0.27
CA VAL A 138 6.30 3.59 -0.78
C VAL A 138 6.51 4.01 -2.24
N LYS A 139 5.44 4.18 -3.04
CA LYS A 139 5.52 4.66 -4.42
C LYS A 139 6.12 6.06 -4.51
N ALA A 140 5.78 6.97 -3.58
CA ALA A 140 6.44 8.28 -3.49
C ALA A 140 7.93 8.14 -3.15
N ARG A 141 8.30 7.21 -2.27
CA ARG A 141 9.70 6.93 -1.95
C ARG A 141 10.47 6.40 -3.15
N PHE A 142 9.88 5.57 -3.99
CA PHE A 142 10.51 5.14 -5.24
C PHE A 142 10.79 6.32 -6.17
N VAL A 143 9.88 7.31 -6.25
CA VAL A 143 10.12 8.55 -7.01
C VAL A 143 11.26 9.36 -6.41
N GLU A 144 11.23 9.60 -5.10
CA GLU A 144 12.26 10.36 -4.36
C GLU A 144 13.65 9.74 -4.51
N HIS A 145 13.75 8.41 -4.50
CA HIS A 145 14.99 7.67 -4.67
C HIS A 145 15.40 7.45 -6.15
N GLY A 146 14.64 8.01 -7.11
CA GLY A 146 14.99 8.02 -8.52
C GLY A 146 14.73 6.72 -9.29
N PHE A 147 14.00 5.76 -8.73
CA PHE A 147 13.72 4.48 -9.40
C PHE A 147 12.87 4.61 -10.68
N LEU A 148 12.14 5.71 -10.82
CA LEU A 148 11.29 5.97 -11.99
C LEU A 148 11.91 6.96 -12.99
N LYS A 149 13.15 7.43 -12.75
CA LYS A 149 13.77 8.47 -13.57
C LYS A 149 13.91 8.09 -15.04
N ASP A 150 14.23 6.81 -15.31
CA ASP A 150 14.47 6.29 -16.65
C ASP A 150 13.38 5.30 -17.09
N VAL A 151 12.17 5.43 -16.52
CA VAL A 151 10.99 4.61 -16.85
C VAL A 151 10.12 5.34 -17.85
N ASP A 152 9.89 4.72 -19.01
CA ASP A 152 9.05 5.28 -20.07
C ASP A 152 7.56 5.08 -19.81
N ALA A 153 7.19 3.96 -19.18
CA ALA A 153 5.80 3.67 -18.77
C ALA A 153 5.77 2.78 -17.55
N ALA A 154 4.80 3.05 -16.65
CA ALA A 154 4.51 2.23 -15.48
C ALA A 154 3.08 1.68 -15.54
N LEU A 155 2.92 0.41 -15.21
CA LEU A 155 1.68 -0.35 -15.33
C LEU A 155 1.35 -1.05 -14.00
N MET A 156 0.06 -1.11 -13.69
CA MET A 156 -0.49 -1.89 -12.57
C MET A 156 -1.95 -2.24 -12.88
N ILE A 157 -2.39 -3.41 -12.42
CA ILE A 157 -3.80 -3.82 -12.51
C ILE A 157 -4.33 -3.94 -11.08
N HIS A 158 -5.32 -3.14 -10.73
CA HIS A 158 -5.99 -3.22 -9.44
C HIS A 158 -7.36 -3.86 -9.58
N PRO A 159 -7.75 -4.85 -8.73
CA PRO A 159 -9.08 -5.44 -8.73
C PRO A 159 -10.17 -4.38 -8.53
N ALA A 160 -11.23 -4.46 -9.31
CA ALA A 160 -12.36 -3.54 -9.23
C ALA A 160 -13.65 -4.21 -9.74
N GLY A 161 -14.81 -3.63 -9.46
CA GLY A 161 -16.10 -4.15 -9.92
C GLY A 161 -16.34 -4.05 -11.43
N LYS A 162 -15.49 -3.31 -12.16
CA LYS A 162 -15.56 -3.15 -13.62
C LYS A 162 -14.17 -2.98 -14.19
N THR A 163 -13.92 -3.57 -15.37
CA THR A 163 -12.70 -3.33 -16.14
C THR A 163 -12.75 -1.94 -16.77
N ARG A 164 -11.74 -1.12 -16.47
CA ARG A 164 -11.58 0.22 -17.04
C ARG A 164 -10.11 0.63 -17.07
N LEU A 165 -9.75 1.53 -17.95
CA LEU A 165 -8.49 2.24 -17.87
C LEU A 165 -8.51 3.21 -16.66
N THR A 166 -7.37 3.79 -16.32
CA THR A 166 -7.23 4.73 -15.21
C THR A 166 -8.35 5.78 -15.21
N GLY A 167 -8.93 5.98 -14.04
CA GLY A 167 -9.90 7.05 -13.80
C GLY A 167 -9.31 8.16 -12.93
N PRO A 168 -10.09 9.20 -12.62
CA PRO A 168 -9.69 10.22 -11.67
C PRO A 168 -9.44 9.58 -10.29
N SER A 169 -8.38 10.02 -9.63
CA SER A 169 -8.04 9.66 -8.25
C SER A 169 -8.19 10.90 -7.34
N LEU A 170 -8.40 10.66 -6.04
CA LEU A 170 -8.43 11.72 -5.04
C LEU A 170 -7.03 11.84 -4.39
N ALA A 171 -6.59 13.08 -4.15
CA ALA A 171 -5.48 13.33 -3.24
C ALA A 171 -5.91 13.00 -1.80
N ASN A 172 -4.99 12.52 -0.98
CA ASN A 172 -5.25 12.18 0.41
C ASN A 172 -4.33 12.95 1.35
N ASN A 173 -4.92 13.46 2.45
CA ASN A 173 -4.19 14.08 3.54
C ASN A 173 -4.64 13.47 4.86
N HIS A 174 -3.69 13.06 5.69
CA HIS A 174 -3.95 12.61 7.04
C HIS A 174 -3.73 13.75 8.03
N LEU A 175 -4.75 14.03 8.84
CA LEU A 175 -4.69 15.03 9.90
C LEU A 175 -4.82 14.33 11.25
N TYR A 176 -3.94 14.68 12.18
CA TYR A 176 -3.95 14.19 13.54
C TYR A 176 -4.26 15.35 14.48
N PHE A 177 -5.30 15.17 15.31
CA PHE A 177 -5.70 16.16 16.31
C PHE A 177 -5.43 15.58 17.70
N HIS A 178 -4.66 16.31 18.49
CA HIS A 178 -4.32 15.96 19.85
C HIS A 178 -4.91 17.01 20.81
N PHE A 179 -5.72 16.56 21.75
CA PHE A 179 -6.30 17.40 22.78
C PHE A 179 -5.70 17.03 24.14
N TYR A 180 -5.33 18.03 24.92
CA TYR A 180 -4.76 17.88 26.23
C TYR A 180 -5.64 18.56 27.26
N GLY A 181 -6.04 17.82 28.26
CA GLY A 181 -6.92 18.24 29.34
C GLY A 181 -6.25 18.09 30.72
N LYS A 182 -7.08 17.88 31.71
CA LYS A 182 -6.66 17.64 33.10
C LYS A 182 -7.52 16.51 33.71
N PRO A 183 -6.92 15.46 34.25
CA PRO A 183 -7.67 14.37 34.84
C PRO A 183 -8.27 14.77 36.15
N SER A 184 -9.42 14.18 36.47
CA SER A 184 -10.03 14.23 37.77
C SER A 184 -11.00 13.06 37.97
N HIS A 185 -11.40 12.78 39.22
CA HIS A 185 -12.38 11.74 39.48
C HIS A 185 -13.78 12.20 39.05
N ALA A 186 -14.38 11.46 38.08
CA ALA A 186 -15.63 11.85 37.43
C ALA A 186 -16.83 11.95 38.42
N GLY A 187 -16.84 11.19 39.50
CA GLY A 187 -17.90 11.20 40.50
C GLY A 187 -17.67 12.19 41.65
N SER A 188 -16.46 12.29 42.20
CA SER A 188 -16.19 13.05 43.41
C SER A 188 -15.72 14.50 43.17
N SER A 189 -15.04 14.75 42.05
CA SER A 189 -14.48 16.08 41.79
C SER A 189 -14.40 16.43 40.27
N PRO A 190 -15.46 16.21 39.47
CA PRO A 190 -15.42 16.43 38.03
C PRO A 190 -15.09 17.89 37.66
N HIS A 191 -15.52 18.84 38.49
CA HIS A 191 -15.27 20.29 38.30
C HIS A 191 -13.78 20.68 38.33
N LYS A 192 -12.90 19.81 38.82
CA LYS A 192 -11.43 20.03 38.81
C LYS A 192 -10.75 19.53 37.53
N GLY A 193 -11.45 18.78 36.69
CA GLY A 193 -10.96 18.26 35.44
C GLY A 193 -11.18 19.19 34.26
N VAL A 194 -10.47 18.89 33.19
CA VAL A 194 -10.71 19.43 31.83
C VAL A 194 -10.76 18.25 30.87
N ASN A 195 -11.92 18.00 30.28
CA ASN A 195 -12.16 16.81 29.48
C ASN A 195 -11.63 16.97 28.04
N ALA A 196 -10.54 16.29 27.72
CA ALA A 196 -9.98 16.30 26.37
C ALA A 196 -10.91 15.62 25.36
N LEU A 197 -11.65 14.58 25.77
CA LEU A 197 -12.58 13.89 24.90
C LEU A 197 -13.75 14.76 24.45
N ASP A 198 -14.27 15.65 25.32
CA ASP A 198 -15.34 16.57 24.94
C ASP A 198 -14.91 17.50 23.79
N ALA A 199 -13.68 18.01 23.83
CA ALA A 199 -13.12 18.83 22.75
C ALA A 199 -13.03 18.04 21.42
N LEU A 200 -12.60 16.77 21.48
CA LEU A 200 -12.54 15.89 20.32
C LEU A 200 -13.94 15.61 19.75
N VAL A 201 -14.92 15.31 20.62
CA VAL A 201 -16.30 15.06 20.18
C VAL A 201 -16.91 16.30 19.51
N LEU A 202 -16.68 17.47 20.06
CA LEU A 202 -17.14 18.73 19.45
C LEU A 202 -16.48 18.97 18.07
N LEU A 203 -15.18 18.73 17.94
CA LEU A 203 -14.50 18.81 16.63
C LEU A 203 -15.10 17.80 15.64
N TYR A 204 -15.29 16.53 16.06
CA TYR A 204 -15.86 15.48 15.22
C TYR A 204 -17.26 15.85 14.71
N ASN A 205 -18.11 16.37 15.60
CA ASN A 205 -19.43 16.87 15.24
C ASN A 205 -19.36 18.07 14.30
N GLY A 206 -18.44 19.01 14.56
CA GLY A 206 -18.21 20.16 13.67
C GLY A 206 -17.85 19.76 12.26
N ILE A 207 -16.93 18.80 12.11
CA ILE A 207 -16.56 18.21 10.80
C ILE A 207 -17.77 17.51 10.16
N SER A 208 -18.57 16.79 10.96
CA SER A 208 -19.73 16.05 10.46
C SER A 208 -20.80 16.97 9.88
N VAL A 209 -21.08 18.11 10.49
CA VAL A 209 -22.03 19.09 9.95
C VAL A 209 -21.47 19.89 8.78
N LEU A 210 -20.14 20.05 8.71
CA LEU A 210 -19.45 20.72 7.58
C LEU A 210 -19.57 19.95 6.28
N ARG A 211 -19.70 18.61 6.32
CA ARG A 211 -19.71 17.75 5.12
C ARG A 211 -20.74 18.17 4.07
N GLN A 212 -21.88 18.72 4.49
CA GLN A 212 -22.93 19.20 3.58
C GLN A 212 -22.48 20.36 2.68
N GLN A 213 -21.53 21.17 3.13
CA GLN A 213 -21.06 22.36 2.43
C GLN A 213 -19.77 22.11 1.63
N LEU A 214 -19.21 20.91 1.66
CA LEU A 214 -18.01 20.59 0.90
C LEU A 214 -18.33 20.40 -0.57
N PRO A 215 -17.47 20.91 -1.48
CA PRO A 215 -17.61 20.66 -2.92
C PRO A 215 -17.60 19.17 -3.26
N ASP A 216 -18.20 18.84 -4.41
CA ASP A 216 -18.11 17.48 -4.96
C ASP A 216 -16.65 17.04 -5.11
N GLY A 217 -16.41 15.76 -4.79
CA GLY A 217 -15.06 15.19 -4.84
C GLY A 217 -14.27 15.29 -3.53
N ILE A 218 -14.69 16.12 -2.56
CA ILE A 218 -14.07 16.15 -1.23
C ILE A 218 -14.75 15.13 -0.32
N ARG A 219 -13.94 14.34 0.39
CA ARG A 219 -14.38 13.37 1.41
C ARG A 219 -13.60 13.62 2.68
N VAL A 220 -14.31 13.68 3.82
CA VAL A 220 -13.72 13.87 5.15
C VAL A 220 -14.36 12.87 6.10
N HIS A 221 -13.54 12.05 6.75
CA HIS A 221 -13.94 11.20 7.84
C HIS A 221 -12.76 10.96 8.78
N GLY A 222 -13.01 10.39 9.96
CA GLY A 222 -11.96 10.11 10.91
C GLY A 222 -12.36 9.04 11.91
N ILE A 223 -11.39 8.62 12.70
CA ILE A 223 -11.56 7.72 13.84
C ILE A 223 -11.05 8.39 15.10
N ILE A 224 -11.55 7.97 16.25
CA ILE A 224 -11.02 8.32 17.56
C ILE A 224 -10.03 7.23 17.96
N THR A 225 -8.76 7.58 18.10
CA THR A 225 -7.69 6.63 18.43
C THR A 225 -7.42 6.51 19.91
N ASN A 226 -7.81 7.53 20.69
CA ASN A 226 -7.79 7.52 22.16
C ASN A 226 -8.93 8.41 22.66
N GLY A 227 -9.77 7.89 23.53
CA GLY A 227 -10.89 8.61 24.18
C GLY A 227 -10.85 8.50 25.71
N GLY A 228 -9.69 8.20 26.28
CA GLY A 228 -9.50 7.97 27.71
C GLY A 228 -9.33 6.49 28.04
N GLN A 229 -9.04 6.18 29.32
CA GLN A 229 -8.68 4.83 29.78
C GLN A 229 -9.72 4.20 30.70
N ALA A 230 -10.43 5.01 31.49
CA ALA A 230 -11.38 4.52 32.49
C ALA A 230 -12.59 5.45 32.60
N PRO A 231 -13.82 4.90 32.72
CA PRO A 231 -15.06 5.70 32.74
C PRO A 231 -15.25 6.58 33.99
N ASN A 232 -14.52 6.29 35.05
CA ASN A 232 -14.54 7.06 36.30
C ASN A 232 -13.47 8.16 36.38
N VAL A 233 -12.72 8.38 35.28
CA VAL A 233 -11.67 9.41 35.20
C VAL A 233 -11.96 10.33 34.01
N ILE A 234 -11.97 11.63 34.25
CA ILE A 234 -12.07 12.64 33.17
C ILE A 234 -10.84 12.49 32.28
N PRO A 235 -11.00 12.26 30.96
CA PRO A 235 -9.88 12.06 30.03
C PRO A 235 -8.97 13.28 29.93
N GLU A 236 -7.68 13.07 30.13
CA GLU A 236 -6.66 14.12 29.99
C GLU A 236 -6.03 14.16 28.58
N TYR A 237 -6.29 13.12 27.76
CA TYR A 237 -5.79 13.01 26.40
C TYR A 237 -6.78 12.22 25.55
#